data_27bbcb9745df4fbb25d3daac9b33e9a1
#
_entry.id   27bbcb9745df4fbb25d3daac9b33e9a1
#
_cell.length_a   1.000
_cell.length_b   1.000
_cell.length_c   1.000
_cell.angle_alpha   90.00
_cell.angle_beta   90.00
_cell.angle_gamma   90.00
#
_symmetry.space_group_name_H-M   'P 1'
#
loop_
_entity.id
_entity.type
_entity.pdbx_description
1 polymer ?
#
loop_
_entity_poly.entity_id
_entity_poly.type
_entity_poly.pdbx_seq_one_letter_code
_entity_poly.pdbx_strand_id
1 'polypeptide(L)'
;MFNITNILRNICALTPVFGSFGLKTALHLSIYKTISKHINNALKEELADSVVVAKFANTTQHGAIEGKTQTHDIDYFNLEVITSVGYRVKSKRGVQFRQWANNVLKKYLIKGYAVNERMRKEQIGELRQLVGMLGRTIQNQPLLSNDETNALFEVVTDYTYALDTLDNYDYERLTINKTTKEEPFHATYENAMEAINGLREKFGGSVLFGNEKDDSFKSSIGQIYQTFGGEELYPSVEEKAAMLLYLVTKNHSFSDGNKRIAATLFLWFLNNNNILYHPDGSKRIADSTLVALTLMIAESRTEEKDVMVKVVVNLINKNNDE
;
A
#
# COMPACT_ATOMS: atom_id res chain seq x y z
N MET A 1 -2.60 5.53 -17.48
CA MET A 1 -2.57 5.58 -18.95
C MET A 1 -1.68 4.47 -19.50
N PHE A 2 -2.09 3.81 -20.58
CA PHE A 2 -1.40 2.63 -21.10
C PHE A 2 -0.86 2.89 -22.52
N ASN A 3 0.38 2.51 -22.74
CA ASN A 3 1.02 2.59 -24.04
C ASN A 3 0.57 1.40 -24.89
N ILE A 4 0.48 1.62 -26.22
CA ILE A 4 0.10 0.59 -27.21
C ILE A 4 0.96 -0.68 -27.10
N THR A 5 2.24 -0.54 -26.78
CA THR A 5 3.17 -1.67 -26.60
C THR A 5 2.82 -2.51 -25.37
N ASN A 6 2.34 -1.90 -24.28
CA ASN A 6 1.87 -2.62 -23.09
C ASN A 6 0.51 -3.30 -23.34
N ILE A 7 -0.37 -2.64 -24.11
CA ILE A 7 -1.63 -3.25 -24.57
C ILE A 7 -1.33 -4.46 -25.46
N LEU A 8 -0.39 -4.33 -26.40
CA LEU A 8 0.07 -5.40 -27.26
C LEU A 8 0.74 -6.55 -26.48
N ARG A 9 1.61 -6.25 -25.51
CA ARG A 9 2.22 -7.27 -24.65
C ARG A 9 1.15 -8.05 -23.88
N ASN A 10 0.16 -7.40 -23.30
CA ASN A 10 -0.89 -8.06 -22.53
C ASN A 10 -1.89 -8.82 -23.41
N ILE A 11 -2.13 -8.37 -24.64
CA ILE A 11 -3.00 -9.06 -25.60
C ILE A 11 -2.23 -10.16 -26.39
N CYS A 12 -0.92 -10.00 -26.60
CA CYS A 12 -0.08 -10.90 -27.41
C CYS A 12 0.90 -11.78 -26.61
N ALA A 13 0.99 -11.66 -25.29
CA ALA A 13 2.01 -12.28 -24.43
C ALA A 13 1.87 -13.80 -24.22
N LEU A 14 1.23 -14.54 -25.12
CA LEU A 14 1.19 -16.01 -25.08
C LEU A 14 1.32 -16.64 -26.48
N THR A 15 2.44 -16.40 -27.14
CA THR A 15 2.95 -17.40 -28.09
C THR A 15 4.28 -17.92 -27.55
N PRO A 16 4.35 -19.20 -27.15
CA PRO A 16 5.64 -19.83 -26.87
C PRO A 16 6.45 -19.91 -28.13
N VAL A 17 7.68 -19.45 -28.02
CA VAL A 17 8.87 -19.88 -28.74
C VAL A 17 8.62 -20.84 -29.94
N PHE A 18 8.88 -20.35 -31.17
CA PHE A 18 9.67 -21.10 -32.17
C PHE A 18 9.84 -20.27 -33.47
N GLY A 19 11.07 -20.14 -33.91
CA GLY A 19 11.46 -19.95 -35.30
C GLY A 19 11.60 -18.52 -35.84
N SER A 20 12.80 -18.22 -36.28
CA SER A 20 13.31 -17.21 -37.20
C SER A 20 12.94 -15.73 -37.00
N PHE A 21 13.97 -14.93 -36.82
CA PHE A 21 13.96 -13.50 -36.56
C PHE A 21 13.12 -12.66 -37.56
N GLY A 22 13.01 -13.07 -38.78
CA GLY A 22 12.28 -12.35 -39.83
C GLY A 22 10.75 -12.50 -39.77
N LEU A 23 10.23 -13.65 -39.32
CA LEU A 23 8.78 -13.86 -39.16
C LEU A 23 8.20 -13.10 -37.96
N LYS A 24 8.98 -12.92 -36.89
CA LYS A 24 8.55 -12.18 -35.70
C LYS A 24 8.31 -10.70 -35.97
N THR A 25 9.16 -10.06 -36.78
CA THR A 25 9.01 -8.64 -37.13
C THR A 25 7.81 -8.39 -38.04
N ALA A 26 7.56 -9.24 -39.03
CA ALA A 26 6.42 -9.10 -39.92
C ALA A 26 5.07 -9.35 -39.21
N LEU A 27 5.02 -10.35 -38.34
CA LEU A 27 3.83 -10.63 -37.50
C LEU A 27 3.55 -9.49 -36.49
N HIS A 28 4.58 -8.95 -35.87
CA HIS A 28 4.46 -7.83 -34.94
C HIS A 28 3.97 -6.57 -35.66
N LEU A 29 4.44 -6.27 -36.84
CA LEU A 29 4.03 -5.14 -37.65
C LEU A 29 2.57 -5.28 -38.14
N SER A 30 2.12 -6.48 -38.50
CA SER A 30 0.73 -6.76 -38.88
C SER A 30 -0.23 -6.60 -37.74
N ILE A 31 0.12 -7.08 -36.56
CA ILE A 31 -0.70 -6.93 -35.33
C ILE A 31 -0.79 -5.44 -34.92
N TYR A 32 0.33 -4.71 -34.98
CA TYR A 32 0.37 -3.29 -34.70
C TYR A 32 -0.58 -2.49 -35.62
N LYS A 33 -0.52 -2.73 -36.93
CA LYS A 33 -1.43 -2.08 -37.91
C LYS A 33 -2.90 -2.37 -37.62
N THR A 34 -3.22 -3.60 -37.24
CA THR A 34 -4.60 -4.03 -36.94
C THR A 34 -5.12 -3.31 -35.70
N ILE A 35 -4.32 -3.25 -34.62
CA ILE A 35 -4.71 -2.58 -33.39
C ILE A 35 -4.82 -1.06 -33.57
N SER A 36 -3.86 -0.45 -34.28
CA SER A 36 -3.95 0.97 -34.62
C SER A 36 -5.22 1.31 -35.40
N LYS A 37 -5.64 0.43 -36.33
CA LYS A 37 -6.93 0.59 -37.03
C LYS A 37 -8.12 0.54 -36.08
N HIS A 38 -8.14 -0.38 -35.12
CA HIS A 38 -9.22 -0.46 -34.14
C HIS A 38 -9.25 0.72 -33.22
N ILE A 39 -8.08 1.23 -32.78
CA ILE A 39 -7.96 2.48 -32.00
C ILE A 39 -8.53 3.64 -32.79
N ASN A 40 -8.07 3.85 -34.02
CA ASN A 40 -8.54 4.96 -34.85
C ASN A 40 -10.04 4.90 -35.13
N ASN A 41 -10.61 3.72 -35.27
CA ASN A 41 -12.06 3.57 -35.41
C ASN A 41 -12.79 3.90 -34.11
N ALA A 42 -12.30 3.45 -32.96
CA ALA A 42 -12.89 3.77 -31.64
C ALA A 42 -12.86 5.29 -31.38
N LEU A 43 -11.74 5.95 -31.68
CA LEU A 43 -11.60 7.40 -31.53
C LEU A 43 -12.53 8.22 -32.44
N LYS A 44 -12.88 7.67 -33.62
CA LYS A 44 -13.76 8.35 -34.57
C LYS A 44 -15.25 8.11 -34.32
N GLU A 45 -15.61 6.96 -33.76
CA GLU A 45 -17.00 6.53 -33.63
C GLU A 45 -17.49 6.71 -32.20
N GLU A 46 -16.91 6.01 -31.24
CA GLU A 46 -17.43 5.92 -29.86
C GLU A 46 -16.85 7.00 -28.93
N LEU A 47 -15.62 7.48 -29.21
CA LEU A 47 -14.85 8.33 -28.33
C LEU A 47 -14.50 9.68 -28.98
N ALA A 48 -15.27 10.11 -29.99
CA ALA A 48 -15.00 11.32 -30.76
C ALA A 48 -14.98 12.59 -29.90
N ASP A 49 -15.82 12.64 -28.88
CA ASP A 49 -15.99 13.80 -27.99
C ASP A 49 -15.24 13.66 -26.65
N SER A 50 -14.42 12.60 -26.50
CA SER A 50 -13.75 12.26 -25.24
C SER A 50 -12.26 12.54 -25.29
N VAL A 51 -11.70 13.12 -24.22
CA VAL A 51 -10.24 13.30 -24.07
C VAL A 51 -9.61 12.01 -23.56
N VAL A 52 -9.23 11.14 -24.48
CA VAL A 52 -8.81 9.75 -24.16
C VAL A 52 -7.36 9.44 -24.57
N VAL A 53 -6.67 10.39 -25.20
CA VAL A 53 -5.28 10.25 -25.68
C VAL A 53 -4.41 11.34 -25.07
N ALA A 54 -3.26 10.95 -24.53
CA ALA A 54 -2.20 11.87 -24.13
C ALA A 54 -0.90 11.52 -24.82
N LYS A 55 -0.11 12.53 -25.19
CA LYS A 55 1.21 12.36 -25.79
C LYS A 55 2.30 12.60 -24.76
N PHE A 56 3.24 11.68 -24.69
CA PHE A 56 4.41 11.81 -23.83
C PHE A 56 5.68 11.66 -24.67
N ALA A 57 6.61 12.58 -24.50
CA ALA A 57 7.92 12.52 -25.09
C ALA A 57 8.74 11.38 -24.44
N ASN A 58 9.18 10.42 -25.27
CA ASN A 58 10.08 9.37 -24.84
C ASN A 58 11.44 9.55 -25.47
N THR A 59 12.48 9.75 -24.67
CA THR A 59 13.84 9.94 -25.12
C THR A 59 14.59 8.62 -25.02
N THR A 60 15.13 8.16 -26.16
CA THR A 60 15.94 6.96 -26.25
C THR A 60 17.30 7.26 -26.84
N GLN A 61 18.28 6.40 -26.62
CA GLN A 61 19.57 6.50 -27.30
C GLN A 61 19.40 6.31 -28.81
N HIS A 62 20.12 7.08 -29.61
CA HIS A 62 20.10 6.98 -31.06
C HIS A 62 20.84 5.69 -31.48
N GLY A 63 20.15 4.80 -32.22
CA GLY A 63 20.68 3.48 -32.55
C GLY A 63 21.92 3.45 -33.46
N ALA A 64 22.22 4.56 -34.17
CA ALA A 64 23.33 4.63 -35.13
C ALA A 64 24.44 5.63 -34.73
N ILE A 65 24.23 6.47 -33.72
CA ILE A 65 25.18 7.50 -33.32
C ILE A 65 25.37 7.42 -31.80
N GLU A 66 26.57 6.99 -31.38
CA GLU A 66 26.92 6.86 -29.98
C GLU A 66 26.89 8.23 -29.27
N GLY A 67 26.28 8.27 -28.06
CA GLY A 67 26.14 9.50 -27.27
C GLY A 67 25.01 10.46 -27.70
N LYS A 68 24.29 10.19 -28.80
CA LYS A 68 23.10 10.97 -29.18
C LYS A 68 21.83 10.33 -28.67
N THR A 69 20.90 11.18 -28.25
CA THR A 69 19.53 10.79 -27.90
C THR A 69 18.56 11.26 -28.98
N GLN A 70 17.47 10.51 -29.15
CA GLN A 70 16.35 10.89 -29.99
C GLN A 70 15.07 10.88 -29.16
N THR A 71 14.21 11.87 -29.36
CA THR A 71 12.94 11.99 -28.67
C THR A 71 11.81 11.70 -29.65
N HIS A 72 10.90 10.82 -29.24
CA HIS A 72 9.70 10.46 -30.00
C HIS A 72 8.48 10.66 -29.12
N ASP A 73 7.43 11.26 -29.68
CA ASP A 73 6.14 11.32 -29.01
C ASP A 73 5.44 9.96 -29.10
N ILE A 74 5.01 9.46 -27.96
CA ILE A 74 4.28 8.21 -27.83
C ILE A 74 2.86 8.53 -27.35
N ASP A 75 1.86 8.00 -28.05
CA ASP A 75 0.47 8.09 -27.66
C ASP A 75 0.17 7.12 -26.51
N TYR A 76 -0.44 7.62 -25.45
CA TYR A 76 -0.97 6.88 -24.32
C TYR A 76 -2.48 6.99 -24.32
N PHE A 77 -3.14 5.87 -24.05
CA PHE A 77 -4.59 5.73 -24.11
C PHE A 77 -5.16 5.44 -22.73
N ASN A 78 -6.36 5.96 -22.46
CA ASN A 78 -7.07 5.65 -21.22
C ASN A 78 -7.79 4.29 -21.30
N LEU A 79 -8.50 3.93 -20.23
CA LEU A 79 -9.20 2.64 -20.13
C LEU A 79 -10.34 2.52 -21.15
N GLU A 80 -10.99 3.62 -21.52
CA GLU A 80 -12.10 3.61 -22.48
C GLU A 80 -11.65 3.13 -23.85
N VAL A 81 -10.49 3.63 -24.34
CA VAL A 81 -9.90 3.15 -25.61
C VAL A 81 -9.57 1.67 -25.54
N ILE A 82 -8.99 1.20 -24.42
CA ILE A 82 -8.63 -0.21 -24.22
C ILE A 82 -9.88 -1.09 -24.27
N THR A 83 -10.95 -0.65 -23.62
CA THR A 83 -12.22 -1.37 -23.56
C THR A 83 -12.85 -1.46 -24.96
N SER A 84 -12.97 -0.34 -25.69
CA SER A 84 -13.51 -0.28 -27.04
C SER A 84 -12.71 -1.16 -28.01
N VAL A 85 -11.39 -1.12 -27.96
CA VAL A 85 -10.52 -1.98 -28.77
C VAL A 85 -10.72 -3.47 -28.39
N GLY A 86 -10.83 -3.78 -27.11
CA GLY A 86 -11.05 -5.14 -26.61
C GLY A 86 -12.34 -5.77 -27.18
N TYR A 87 -13.41 -4.98 -27.30
CA TYR A 87 -14.64 -5.43 -27.93
C TYR A 87 -14.54 -5.63 -29.45
N ARG A 88 -13.69 -4.88 -30.14
CA ARG A 88 -13.53 -4.90 -31.60
C ARG A 88 -12.54 -5.96 -32.12
N VAL A 89 -11.59 -6.38 -31.30
CA VAL A 89 -10.53 -7.30 -31.72
C VAL A 89 -11.08 -8.72 -31.92
N LYS A 90 -11.01 -9.21 -33.17
CA LYS A 90 -11.41 -10.57 -33.56
C LYS A 90 -10.28 -11.57 -33.32
N SER A 91 -9.88 -11.74 -32.08
CA SER A 91 -8.86 -12.73 -31.70
C SER A 91 -9.37 -13.63 -30.57
N LYS A 92 -8.70 -14.75 -30.34
CA LYS A 92 -9.01 -15.64 -29.21
C LYS A 92 -9.01 -14.88 -27.87
N ARG A 93 -8.07 -13.94 -27.70
CA ARG A 93 -7.99 -13.07 -26.53
C ARG A 93 -9.13 -12.03 -26.47
N GLY A 94 -9.51 -11.46 -27.61
CA GLY A 94 -10.69 -10.58 -27.68
C GLY A 94 -11.97 -11.31 -27.29
N VAL A 95 -12.10 -12.59 -27.66
CA VAL A 95 -13.24 -13.42 -27.20
C VAL A 95 -13.19 -13.60 -25.69
N GLN A 96 -12.04 -13.94 -25.10
CA GLN A 96 -11.88 -14.09 -23.65
C GLN A 96 -12.18 -12.78 -22.91
N PHE A 97 -11.72 -11.65 -23.42
CA PHE A 97 -12.01 -10.34 -22.87
C PHE A 97 -13.53 -10.06 -22.87
N ARG A 98 -14.22 -10.27 -24.00
CA ARG A 98 -15.67 -10.07 -24.08
C ARG A 98 -16.46 -10.99 -23.15
N GLN A 99 -16.04 -12.26 -23.02
CA GLN A 99 -16.66 -13.20 -22.07
C GLN A 99 -16.50 -12.73 -20.64
N TRP A 100 -15.30 -12.27 -20.27
CA TRP A 100 -15.03 -11.70 -18.95
C TRP A 100 -15.87 -10.44 -18.73
N ALA A 101 -15.87 -9.48 -19.65
CA ALA A 101 -16.62 -8.24 -19.54
C ALA A 101 -18.13 -8.48 -19.44
N ASN A 102 -18.67 -9.40 -20.25
CA ASN A 102 -20.08 -9.80 -20.16
C ASN A 102 -20.43 -10.46 -18.82
N ASN A 103 -19.52 -11.24 -18.24
CA ASN A 103 -19.72 -11.81 -16.91
C ASN A 103 -19.75 -10.74 -15.81
N VAL A 104 -18.86 -9.75 -15.88
CA VAL A 104 -18.85 -8.61 -14.96
C VAL A 104 -20.15 -7.81 -15.09
N LEU A 105 -20.53 -7.45 -16.32
CA LEU A 105 -21.76 -6.70 -16.59
C LEU A 105 -23.01 -7.48 -16.14
N LYS A 106 -23.05 -8.79 -16.40
CA LYS A 106 -24.16 -9.63 -15.94
C LYS A 106 -24.25 -9.67 -14.41
N LYS A 107 -23.12 -9.79 -13.70
CA LYS A 107 -23.10 -9.73 -12.23
C LYS A 107 -23.62 -8.38 -11.74
N TYR A 108 -23.18 -7.28 -12.37
CA TYR A 108 -23.63 -5.94 -12.05
C TYR A 108 -25.15 -5.76 -12.25
N LEU A 109 -25.67 -6.16 -13.41
CA LEU A 109 -27.12 -6.05 -13.73
C LEU A 109 -28.00 -6.91 -12.82
N ILE A 110 -27.53 -8.08 -12.40
CA ILE A 110 -28.34 -9.01 -11.57
C ILE A 110 -28.23 -8.67 -10.08
N LYS A 111 -27.03 -8.30 -9.62
CA LYS A 111 -26.74 -8.11 -8.19
C LYS A 111 -26.67 -6.65 -7.77
N GLY A 112 -26.65 -5.70 -8.71
CA GLY A 112 -26.45 -4.27 -8.46
C GLY A 112 -25.00 -3.86 -8.22
N TYR A 113 -24.05 -4.81 -8.17
CA TYR A 113 -22.62 -4.54 -8.00
C TYR A 113 -21.75 -5.61 -8.66
N ALA A 114 -20.50 -5.26 -9.02
CA ALA A 114 -19.48 -6.18 -9.49
C ALA A 114 -18.23 -6.03 -8.63
N VAL A 115 -17.83 -7.09 -7.95
CA VAL A 115 -16.69 -7.09 -7.01
C VAL A 115 -15.49 -7.79 -7.65
N ASN A 116 -14.29 -7.26 -7.42
CA ASN A 116 -13.06 -7.96 -7.72
C ASN A 116 -12.85 -9.09 -6.68
N GLU A 117 -13.17 -10.33 -7.07
CA GLU A 117 -13.13 -11.49 -6.17
C GLU A 117 -11.72 -11.75 -5.58
N ARG A 118 -10.67 -11.32 -6.27
CA ARG A 118 -9.30 -11.45 -5.76
C ARG A 118 -9.06 -10.48 -4.60
N MET A 119 -9.40 -9.21 -4.76
CA MET A 119 -9.26 -8.18 -3.72
C MET A 119 -10.10 -8.52 -2.49
N ARG A 120 -11.36 -8.95 -2.69
CA ARG A 120 -12.22 -9.39 -1.60
C ARG A 120 -11.63 -10.55 -0.80
N LYS A 121 -10.96 -11.51 -1.46
CA LYS A 121 -10.29 -12.63 -0.77
C LYS A 121 -9.08 -12.15 0.04
N GLU A 122 -8.31 -11.20 -0.49
CA GLU A 122 -7.17 -10.60 0.21
C GLU A 122 -7.64 -9.83 1.44
N GLN A 123 -8.66 -8.98 1.34
CA GLN A 123 -9.25 -8.23 2.45
C GLN A 123 -9.85 -9.14 3.54
N ILE A 124 -10.59 -10.19 3.15
CA ILE A 124 -11.09 -11.18 4.09
C ILE A 124 -9.92 -11.93 4.76
N GLY A 125 -8.82 -12.16 4.04
CA GLY A 125 -7.60 -12.75 4.58
C GLY A 125 -6.98 -11.87 5.67
N GLU A 126 -6.82 -10.57 5.40
CA GLU A 126 -6.31 -9.58 6.35
C GLU A 126 -7.20 -9.47 7.60
N LEU A 127 -8.52 -9.39 7.41
CA LEU A 127 -9.49 -9.35 8.52
C LEU A 127 -9.43 -10.62 9.38
N ARG A 128 -9.27 -11.81 8.77
CA ARG A 128 -9.10 -13.06 9.54
C ARG A 128 -7.83 -13.05 10.38
N GLN A 129 -6.73 -12.51 9.85
CA GLN A 129 -5.49 -12.36 10.61
C GLN A 129 -5.68 -11.42 11.80
N LEU A 130 -6.33 -10.28 11.60
CA LEU A 130 -6.62 -9.30 12.64
C LEU A 130 -7.51 -9.89 13.77
N VAL A 131 -8.59 -10.58 13.40
CA VAL A 131 -9.46 -11.28 14.36
C VAL A 131 -8.69 -12.40 15.10
N GLY A 132 -7.79 -13.10 14.40
CA GLY A 132 -6.92 -14.10 15.03
C GLY A 132 -5.93 -13.49 16.03
N MET A 133 -5.36 -12.33 15.73
CA MET A 133 -4.52 -11.56 16.66
C MET A 133 -5.30 -11.10 17.88
N LEU A 134 -6.49 -10.53 17.68
CA LEU A 134 -7.39 -10.14 18.77
C LEU A 134 -7.67 -11.32 19.70
N GLY A 135 -8.04 -12.48 19.15
CA GLY A 135 -8.31 -13.68 19.95
C GLY A 135 -7.11 -14.11 20.78
N ARG A 136 -5.89 -14.11 20.20
CA ARG A 136 -4.66 -14.43 20.95
C ARG A 136 -4.35 -13.42 22.03
N THR A 137 -4.54 -12.12 21.73
CA THR A 137 -4.30 -11.04 22.70
C THR A 137 -5.20 -11.20 23.93
N ILE A 138 -6.49 -11.43 23.71
CA ILE A 138 -7.44 -11.64 24.83
C ILE A 138 -7.10 -12.93 25.61
N GLN A 139 -6.73 -14.00 24.94
CA GLN A 139 -6.40 -15.27 25.56
C GLN A 139 -5.12 -15.20 26.41
N ASN A 140 -4.09 -14.49 25.92
CA ASN A 140 -2.77 -14.41 26.55
C ASN A 140 -2.64 -13.27 27.56
N GLN A 141 -3.61 -12.38 27.64
CA GLN A 141 -3.66 -11.24 28.57
C GLN A 141 -4.89 -11.34 29.48
N PRO A 142 -4.95 -12.29 30.43
CA PRO A 142 -6.17 -12.56 31.21
C PRO A 142 -6.54 -11.46 32.21
N LEU A 143 -5.68 -10.46 32.40
CA LEU A 143 -5.89 -9.34 33.32
C LEU A 143 -6.22 -8.01 32.58
N LEU A 144 -6.68 -8.09 31.33
CA LEU A 144 -7.12 -6.91 30.60
C LEU A 144 -8.27 -6.22 31.34
N SER A 145 -8.16 -4.90 31.49
CA SER A 145 -9.27 -4.08 31.94
C SER A 145 -10.39 -4.01 30.89
N ASN A 146 -11.60 -3.60 31.30
CA ASN A 146 -12.69 -3.39 30.34
C ASN A 146 -12.34 -2.34 29.28
N ASP A 147 -11.59 -1.30 29.63
CA ASP A 147 -11.20 -0.23 28.72
C ASP A 147 -10.19 -0.75 27.67
N GLU A 148 -9.22 -1.56 28.08
CA GLU A 148 -8.27 -2.21 27.15
C GLU A 148 -8.98 -3.20 26.23
N THR A 149 -9.95 -3.96 26.74
CA THR A 149 -10.76 -4.89 25.95
C THR A 149 -11.61 -4.13 24.93
N ASN A 150 -12.26 -3.05 25.31
CA ASN A 150 -13.04 -2.20 24.41
C ASN A 150 -12.14 -1.60 23.31
N ALA A 151 -10.96 -1.08 23.67
CA ALA A 151 -10.01 -0.53 22.72
C ALA A 151 -9.53 -1.58 21.70
N LEU A 152 -9.35 -2.84 22.08
CA LEU A 152 -9.04 -3.94 21.16
C LEU A 152 -10.17 -4.18 20.15
N PHE A 153 -11.42 -4.12 20.58
CA PHE A 153 -12.58 -4.23 19.69
C PHE A 153 -12.71 -3.01 18.77
N GLU A 154 -12.44 -1.80 19.26
CA GLU A 154 -12.44 -0.58 18.45
C GLU A 154 -11.43 -0.66 17.31
N VAL A 155 -10.20 -1.13 17.53
CA VAL A 155 -9.20 -1.34 16.48
C VAL A 155 -9.74 -2.21 15.35
N VAL A 156 -10.38 -3.34 15.70
CA VAL A 156 -10.95 -4.26 14.70
C VAL A 156 -12.13 -3.63 13.97
N THR A 157 -12.99 -2.91 14.70
CA THR A 157 -14.17 -2.23 14.15
C THR A 157 -13.76 -1.12 13.18
N ASP A 158 -12.81 -0.28 13.56
CA ASP A 158 -12.31 0.82 12.74
C ASP A 158 -11.63 0.32 11.47
N TYR A 159 -10.85 -0.75 11.58
CA TYR A 159 -10.23 -1.36 10.40
C TYR A 159 -11.27 -2.02 9.48
N THR A 160 -12.30 -2.65 10.05
CA THR A 160 -13.39 -3.23 9.27
C THR A 160 -14.19 -2.13 8.55
N TYR A 161 -14.44 -1.01 9.22
CA TYR A 161 -15.10 0.15 8.62
C TYR A 161 -14.26 0.75 7.48
N ALA A 162 -12.94 0.86 7.65
CA ALA A 162 -12.04 1.31 6.59
C ALA A 162 -12.08 0.37 5.37
N LEU A 163 -12.13 -0.95 5.58
CA LEU A 163 -12.28 -1.93 4.51
C LEU A 163 -13.63 -1.80 3.78
N ASP A 164 -14.73 -1.57 4.52
CA ASP A 164 -16.09 -1.45 3.97
C ASP A 164 -16.27 -0.12 3.21
N THR A 165 -15.69 0.95 3.70
CA THR A 165 -15.70 2.27 3.03
C THR A 165 -14.97 2.20 1.69
N LEU A 166 -13.90 1.42 1.59
CA LEU A 166 -13.14 1.22 0.35
C LEU A 166 -13.86 0.33 -0.67
N ASP A 167 -14.66 -0.62 -0.23
CA ASP A 167 -15.56 -1.38 -1.12
C ASP A 167 -16.64 -0.49 -1.76
N ASN A 168 -16.99 0.63 -1.13
CA ASN A 168 -17.96 1.61 -1.62
C ASN A 168 -17.35 2.68 -2.54
N TYR A 169 -16.05 2.93 -2.45
CA TYR A 169 -15.29 3.80 -3.34
C TYR A 169 -14.48 2.96 -4.32
N ASP A 170 -15.01 2.74 -5.52
CA ASP A 170 -14.40 2.11 -6.68
C ASP A 170 -12.89 1.80 -6.62
N TYR A 171 -12.53 0.49 -6.56
CA TYR A 171 -11.32 -0.13 -7.11
C TYR A 171 -9.94 0.23 -6.53
N GLU A 172 -9.82 0.99 -5.48
CA GLU A 172 -8.53 1.21 -4.84
C GLU A 172 -8.30 0.25 -3.66
N ARG A 173 -7.16 -0.44 -3.67
CA ARG A 173 -6.67 -1.20 -2.51
C ARG A 173 -6.72 -0.30 -1.28
N LEU A 174 -6.77 -0.86 -0.06
CA LEU A 174 -6.22 -0.20 1.13
C LEU A 174 -4.75 0.14 0.81
N THR A 175 -4.60 1.12 -0.02
CA THR A 175 -3.34 1.78 -0.27
C THR A 175 -3.18 2.67 0.94
N ILE A 176 -1.98 2.73 1.43
CA ILE A 176 -1.52 3.75 2.36
C ILE A 176 -1.66 5.09 1.63
N ASN A 177 -2.88 5.60 1.55
CA ASN A 177 -3.22 6.84 0.86
C ASN A 177 -3.20 7.99 1.85
N LYS A 178 -2.99 9.20 1.34
CA LYS A 178 -2.96 10.46 2.12
C LYS A 178 -1.89 10.48 3.21
N THR A 179 -0.76 9.86 2.94
CA THR A 179 0.40 9.84 3.84
C THR A 179 1.30 11.04 3.62
N THR A 180 2.00 11.44 4.68
CA THR A 180 2.94 12.54 4.71
C THR A 180 4.30 12.09 4.19
N LYS A 181 4.75 12.64 3.05
CA LYS A 181 6.05 12.34 2.46
C LYS A 181 7.18 13.24 2.98
N GLU A 182 6.83 14.44 3.40
CA GLU A 182 7.79 15.36 3.98
C GLU A 182 8.09 14.94 5.42
N GLU A 183 9.36 14.61 5.68
CA GLU A 183 9.87 14.19 6.99
C GLU A 183 10.83 15.26 7.52
N PRO A 184 10.31 16.30 8.22
CA PRO A 184 11.16 17.35 8.79
C PRO A 184 12.06 16.87 9.92
N PHE A 185 11.72 15.76 10.55
CA PHE A 185 12.48 15.17 11.66
C PHE A 185 12.91 13.74 11.33
N HIS A 186 14.21 13.50 11.32
CA HIS A 186 14.82 12.19 11.12
C HIS A 186 15.22 11.55 12.47
N ALA A 187 14.65 10.38 12.78
CA ALA A 187 14.99 9.67 14.00
C ALA A 187 16.37 9.02 13.88
N THR A 188 17.23 9.29 14.85
CA THR A 188 18.52 8.61 15.04
C THR A 188 18.49 7.80 16.32
N TYR A 189 19.43 6.87 16.46
CA TYR A 189 19.56 6.12 17.69
C TYR A 189 19.79 7.04 18.90
N GLU A 190 20.63 8.09 18.74
CA GLU A 190 20.99 9.02 19.81
C GLU A 190 19.76 9.80 20.30
N ASN A 191 18.98 10.41 19.39
CA ASN A 191 17.82 11.20 19.79
C ASN A 191 16.65 10.33 20.31
N ALA A 192 16.54 9.10 19.85
CA ALA A 192 15.58 8.13 20.38
C ALA A 192 15.97 7.67 21.80
N MET A 193 17.23 7.44 22.07
CA MET A 193 17.73 7.12 23.42
C MET A 193 17.57 8.29 24.39
N GLU A 194 17.75 9.53 23.93
CA GLU A 194 17.48 10.73 24.72
C GLU A 194 16.00 10.80 25.15
N ALA A 195 15.08 10.52 24.20
CA ALA A 195 13.64 10.45 24.49
C ALA A 195 13.30 9.35 25.53
N ILE A 196 13.95 8.18 25.44
CA ILE A 196 13.78 7.08 26.42
C ILE A 196 14.32 7.48 27.80
N ASN A 197 15.46 8.14 27.86
CA ASN A 197 16.02 8.62 29.13
C ASN A 197 15.12 9.67 29.78
N GLY A 198 14.59 10.61 29.00
CA GLY A 198 13.58 11.57 29.49
C GLY A 198 12.31 10.89 30.02
N LEU A 199 11.88 9.80 29.40
CA LEU A 199 10.75 9.00 29.90
C LEU A 199 11.09 8.33 31.25
N ARG A 200 12.29 7.79 31.38
CA ARG A 200 12.79 7.18 32.63
C ARG A 200 12.79 8.19 33.81
N GLU A 201 13.28 9.40 33.55
CA GLU A 201 13.34 10.45 34.56
C GLU A 201 11.96 10.92 35.00
N LYS A 202 11.03 11.07 34.04
CA LYS A 202 9.69 11.62 34.26
C LYS A 202 8.76 10.67 35.03
N PHE A 203 8.80 9.39 34.70
CA PHE A 203 7.81 8.44 35.20
C PHE A 203 8.34 7.51 36.29
N GLY A 204 9.62 7.57 36.62
CA GLY A 204 10.28 6.65 37.55
C GLY A 204 10.00 5.20 37.12
N GLY A 205 10.79 4.27 37.50
CA GLY A 205 10.56 2.91 37.11
C GLY A 205 11.53 1.95 37.75
N SER A 206 11.39 0.70 37.36
CA SER A 206 12.38 -0.31 37.64
C SER A 206 13.76 0.18 37.18
N VAL A 207 14.80 -0.12 37.93
CA VAL A 207 16.21 0.14 37.55
C VAL A 207 16.53 -0.44 36.17
N LEU A 208 15.74 -1.41 35.71
CA LEU A 208 15.88 -2.09 34.43
C LEU A 208 15.18 -1.39 33.27
N PHE A 209 14.32 -0.37 33.56
CA PHE A 209 13.56 0.31 32.51
C PHE A 209 14.48 1.00 31.51
N GLY A 210 14.28 0.69 30.22
CA GLY A 210 15.04 1.28 29.12
C GLY A 210 16.52 0.87 29.06
N ASN A 211 16.94 -0.15 29.83
CA ASN A 211 18.28 -0.72 29.69
C ASN A 211 18.26 -1.67 28.48
N GLU A 212 19.09 -1.37 27.49
CA GLU A 212 19.23 -2.23 26.31
C GLU A 212 19.83 -3.58 26.68
N LYS A 213 19.34 -4.62 26.00
CA LYS A 213 19.88 -6.00 26.11
C LYS A 213 21.00 -6.24 25.09
N ASP A 214 20.84 -5.64 23.91
CA ASP A 214 21.67 -5.83 22.73
C ASP A 214 21.48 -4.69 21.72
N ASP A 215 22.12 -4.78 20.55
CA ASP A 215 22.04 -3.77 19.48
C ASP A 215 20.72 -3.79 18.67
N SER A 216 19.70 -4.53 19.10
CA SER A 216 18.45 -4.68 18.35
C SER A 216 17.64 -3.39 18.27
N PHE A 217 17.74 -2.51 19.27
CA PHE A 217 17.10 -1.20 19.21
C PHE A 217 17.73 -0.30 18.15
N LYS A 218 19.06 -0.24 18.10
CA LYS A 218 19.78 0.48 17.05
C LYS A 218 19.44 -0.04 15.66
N SER A 219 19.34 -1.37 15.52
CA SER A 219 18.87 -2.00 14.29
C SER A 219 17.43 -1.60 13.95
N SER A 220 16.52 -1.50 14.92
CA SER A 220 15.13 -1.08 14.72
C SER A 220 15.04 0.33 14.15
N ILE A 221 15.83 1.28 14.67
CA ILE A 221 15.91 2.64 14.12
C ILE A 221 16.42 2.62 12.68
N GLY A 222 17.48 1.85 12.37
CA GLY A 222 18.00 1.75 11.00
C GLY A 222 17.00 1.12 10.02
N GLN A 223 16.19 0.18 10.48
CA GLN A 223 15.24 -0.53 9.61
C GLN A 223 14.10 0.35 9.08
N ILE A 224 13.65 1.38 9.81
CA ILE A 224 12.60 2.28 9.32
C ILE A 224 13.06 3.15 8.14
N TYR A 225 14.37 3.26 7.92
CA TYR A 225 15.00 4.00 6.81
C TYR A 225 15.62 3.09 5.75
N GLN A 226 15.24 1.83 5.76
CA GLN A 226 15.77 0.84 4.82
C GLN A 226 15.31 1.14 3.38
N THR A 227 16.24 0.99 2.43
CA THR A 227 15.98 1.17 1.00
C THR A 227 16.13 -0.15 0.25
N PHE A 228 15.39 -0.31 -0.83
CA PHE A 228 15.54 -1.40 -1.78
C PHE A 228 15.51 -0.86 -3.20
N GLY A 229 16.54 -1.15 -3.98
CA GLY A 229 16.65 -0.62 -5.35
C GLY A 229 16.77 0.91 -5.45
N GLY A 230 17.17 1.58 -4.37
CA GLY A 230 17.27 3.05 -4.29
C GLY A 230 16.00 3.74 -3.83
N GLU A 231 14.92 3.00 -3.55
CA GLU A 231 13.65 3.51 -3.02
C GLU A 231 13.48 3.11 -1.56
N GLU A 232 12.89 3.99 -0.74
CA GLU A 232 12.58 3.70 0.66
C GLU A 232 11.50 2.61 0.75
N LEU A 233 11.67 1.65 1.66
CA LEU A 233 10.66 0.63 1.94
C LEU A 233 9.44 1.20 2.64
N TYR A 234 9.62 2.27 3.42
CA TYR A 234 8.58 2.99 4.17
C TYR A 234 8.64 4.47 3.81
N PRO A 235 8.03 4.88 2.67
CA PRO A 235 8.23 6.21 2.10
C PRO A 235 7.48 7.34 2.80
N SER A 236 6.63 7.03 3.79
CA SER A 236 5.86 8.02 4.54
C SER A 236 6.20 8.04 6.02
N VAL A 237 5.94 9.17 6.67
CA VAL A 237 6.12 9.34 8.12
C VAL A 237 5.27 8.34 8.90
N GLU A 238 4.04 8.12 8.46
CA GLU A 238 3.10 7.19 9.10
C GLU A 238 3.60 5.73 9.02
N GLU A 239 4.15 5.32 7.87
CA GLU A 239 4.72 3.98 7.71
C GLU A 239 5.96 3.78 8.59
N LYS A 240 6.86 4.78 8.63
CA LYS A 240 8.04 4.76 9.51
C LYS A 240 7.62 4.70 10.97
N ALA A 241 6.62 5.49 11.39
CA ALA A 241 6.06 5.46 12.74
C ALA A 241 5.49 4.08 13.09
N ALA A 242 4.67 3.51 12.19
CA ALA A 242 4.07 2.20 12.37
C ALA A 242 5.13 1.09 12.48
N MET A 243 6.17 1.15 11.64
CA MET A 243 7.30 0.22 11.71
C MET A 243 8.10 0.38 12.99
N LEU A 244 8.33 1.61 13.46
CA LEU A 244 9.00 1.87 14.73
C LEU A 244 8.23 1.24 15.90
N LEU A 245 6.90 1.46 15.96
CA LEU A 245 6.03 0.85 16.95
C LEU A 245 6.12 -0.69 16.91
N TYR A 246 6.06 -1.26 15.70
CA TYR A 246 6.11 -2.70 15.49
C TYR A 246 7.46 -3.29 15.96
N LEU A 247 8.56 -2.76 15.47
CA LEU A 247 9.90 -3.30 15.73
C LEU A 247 10.28 -3.20 17.20
N VAL A 248 10.07 -2.05 17.84
CA VAL A 248 10.41 -1.88 19.27
C VAL A 248 9.55 -2.77 20.16
N THR A 249 8.27 -3.00 19.79
CA THR A 249 7.41 -3.93 20.52
C THR A 249 7.85 -5.38 20.34
N LYS A 250 8.22 -5.79 19.12
CA LYS A 250 8.56 -7.20 18.80
C LYS A 250 9.96 -7.62 19.20
N ASN A 251 10.94 -6.74 19.03
CA ASN A 251 12.34 -7.11 19.26
C ASN A 251 12.70 -7.25 20.74
N HIS A 252 11.85 -6.73 21.64
CA HIS A 252 12.10 -6.77 23.08
C HIS A 252 13.51 -6.29 23.46
N SER A 253 13.95 -5.21 22.82
CA SER A 253 15.33 -4.68 22.90
C SER A 253 15.74 -4.23 24.31
N PHE A 254 14.76 -3.96 25.18
CA PHE A 254 15.00 -3.46 26.54
C PHE A 254 14.66 -4.51 27.60
N SER A 255 15.38 -4.42 28.73
CA SER A 255 15.18 -5.33 29.88
C SER A 255 13.81 -5.18 30.51
N ASP A 256 13.26 -3.94 30.51
CA ASP A 256 11.90 -3.62 30.96
C ASP A 256 11.34 -2.44 30.19
N GLY A 257 9.99 -2.36 30.10
CA GLY A 257 9.26 -1.23 29.53
C GLY A 257 9.07 -1.25 28.01
N ASN A 258 9.38 -2.33 27.28
CA ASN A 258 9.36 -2.38 25.81
C ASN A 258 8.07 -1.82 25.19
N LYS A 259 6.88 -2.21 25.65
CA LYS A 259 5.60 -1.71 25.10
C LYS A 259 5.43 -0.20 25.36
N ARG A 260 5.79 0.28 26.55
CA ARG A 260 5.71 1.69 26.92
C ARG A 260 6.71 2.53 26.12
N ILE A 261 7.93 2.04 25.95
CA ILE A 261 8.96 2.68 25.14
C ILE A 261 8.50 2.75 23.69
N ALA A 262 7.98 1.65 23.13
CA ALA A 262 7.47 1.62 21.76
C ALA A 262 6.35 2.65 21.53
N ALA A 263 5.36 2.72 22.44
CA ALA A 263 4.27 3.69 22.39
C ALA A 263 4.80 5.13 22.49
N THR A 264 5.73 5.38 23.38
CA THR A 264 6.31 6.73 23.57
C THR A 264 7.10 7.16 22.35
N LEU A 265 7.94 6.29 21.79
CA LEU A 265 8.73 6.59 20.58
C LEU A 265 7.85 6.82 19.36
N PHE A 266 6.75 6.08 19.25
CA PHE A 266 5.75 6.28 18.21
C PHE A 266 5.14 7.70 18.30
N LEU A 267 4.63 8.09 19.46
CA LEU A 267 4.08 9.43 19.67
C LEU A 267 5.14 10.53 19.50
N TRP A 268 6.34 10.32 20.01
CA TRP A 268 7.47 11.22 19.84
C TRP A 268 7.84 11.44 18.38
N PHE A 269 7.87 10.38 17.57
CA PHE A 269 8.17 10.45 16.15
C PHE A 269 7.09 11.21 15.38
N LEU A 270 5.81 10.92 15.63
CA LEU A 270 4.69 11.65 15.02
C LEU A 270 4.68 13.13 15.43
N ASN A 271 4.96 13.43 16.72
CA ASN A 271 4.98 14.80 17.21
C ASN A 271 6.11 15.64 16.59
N ASN A 272 7.32 15.09 16.48
CA ASN A 272 8.46 15.78 15.88
C ASN A 272 8.30 15.97 14.35
N ASN A 273 7.47 15.14 13.72
CA ASN A 273 7.09 15.29 12.32
C ASN A 273 5.78 16.08 12.12
N ASN A 274 5.25 16.72 13.18
CA ASN A 274 4.07 17.59 13.15
C ASN A 274 2.77 16.89 12.70
N ILE A 275 2.68 15.58 12.82
CA ILE A 275 1.49 14.80 12.43
C ILE A 275 0.80 14.07 13.59
N LEU A 276 1.16 14.37 14.84
CA LEU A 276 0.49 13.78 16.01
C LEU A 276 -0.92 14.33 16.21
N TYR A 277 -1.15 15.58 15.85
CA TYR A 277 -2.42 16.28 16.05
C TYR A 277 -3.05 16.69 14.71
N HIS A 278 -4.37 16.71 14.68
CA HIS A 278 -5.13 17.35 13.61
C HIS A 278 -5.05 18.88 13.70
N PRO A 279 -5.44 19.63 12.67
CA PRO A 279 -5.47 21.09 12.70
C PRO A 279 -6.37 21.67 13.81
N ASP A 280 -7.38 20.93 14.26
CA ASP A 280 -8.27 21.28 15.37
C ASP A 280 -7.66 21.04 16.77
N GLY A 281 -6.46 20.46 16.84
CA GLY A 281 -5.76 20.13 18.08
C GLY A 281 -6.10 18.76 18.66
N SER A 282 -7.00 17.98 18.07
CA SER A 282 -7.28 16.62 18.51
C SER A 282 -6.13 15.65 18.13
N LYS A 283 -5.88 14.65 18.98
CA LYS A 283 -4.91 13.60 18.67
C LYS A 283 -5.42 12.71 17.54
N ARG A 284 -4.55 12.36 16.58
CA ARG A 284 -4.86 11.42 15.49
C ARG A 284 -5.10 10.00 16.00
N ILE A 285 -4.51 9.63 17.11
CA ILE A 285 -4.67 8.31 17.70
C ILE A 285 -4.92 8.43 19.20
N ALA A 286 -5.98 7.79 19.67
CA ALA A 286 -6.31 7.79 21.09
C ALA A 286 -5.30 6.94 21.89
N ASP A 287 -5.08 7.29 23.17
CA ASP A 287 -4.13 6.57 24.03
C ASP A 287 -4.58 5.11 24.25
N SER A 288 -5.90 4.87 24.39
CA SER A 288 -6.47 3.51 24.49
C SER A 288 -6.22 2.67 23.23
N THR A 289 -6.39 3.26 22.05
CA THR A 289 -6.10 2.62 20.77
C THR A 289 -4.63 2.26 20.67
N LEU A 290 -3.72 3.14 21.10
CA LEU A 290 -2.29 2.86 21.08
C LEU A 290 -1.90 1.71 22.01
N VAL A 291 -2.50 1.62 23.20
CA VAL A 291 -2.33 0.47 24.11
C VAL A 291 -2.80 -0.82 23.44
N ALA A 292 -3.99 -0.82 22.84
CA ALA A 292 -4.51 -1.97 22.12
C ALA A 292 -3.57 -2.43 20.97
N LEU A 293 -3.05 -1.49 20.19
CA LEU A 293 -2.08 -1.78 19.11
C LEU A 293 -0.81 -2.41 19.64
N THR A 294 -0.23 -1.91 20.75
CA THR A 294 0.98 -2.51 21.32
C THR A 294 0.74 -3.95 21.81
N LEU A 295 -0.44 -4.22 22.37
CA LEU A 295 -0.83 -5.56 22.78
C LEU A 295 -1.00 -6.49 21.58
N MET A 296 -1.71 -6.06 20.54
CA MET A 296 -1.91 -6.84 19.31
C MET A 296 -0.59 -7.11 18.58
N ILE A 297 0.29 -6.12 18.47
CA ILE A 297 1.62 -6.28 17.89
C ILE A 297 2.42 -7.31 18.68
N ALA A 298 2.41 -7.26 20.01
CA ALA A 298 3.14 -8.22 20.83
C ALA A 298 2.72 -9.67 20.54
N GLU A 299 1.41 -9.92 20.36
CA GLU A 299 0.84 -11.24 20.07
C GLU A 299 0.80 -11.60 18.56
N SER A 300 1.13 -10.67 17.67
CA SER A 300 1.14 -10.92 16.22
C SER A 300 2.26 -11.88 15.83
N ARG A 301 2.07 -12.62 14.74
CA ARG A 301 3.10 -13.44 14.10
C ARG A 301 3.91 -12.61 13.12
N THR A 302 5.09 -13.09 12.74
CA THR A 302 5.97 -12.39 11.78
C THR A 302 5.28 -12.18 10.43
N GLU A 303 4.46 -13.14 9.99
CA GLU A 303 3.71 -13.08 8.73
C GLU A 303 2.58 -12.03 8.75
N GLU A 304 2.17 -11.58 9.93
CA GLU A 304 1.11 -10.60 10.14
C GLU A 304 1.64 -9.16 10.22
N LYS A 305 2.96 -8.96 10.06
CA LYS A 305 3.63 -7.65 10.14
C LYS A 305 2.99 -6.62 9.23
N ASP A 306 2.84 -6.96 7.94
CA ASP A 306 2.35 -6.01 6.94
C ASP A 306 0.89 -5.60 7.19
N VAL A 307 0.07 -6.51 7.72
CA VAL A 307 -1.30 -6.19 8.16
C VAL A 307 -1.29 -5.24 9.34
N MET A 308 -0.44 -5.48 10.35
CA MET A 308 -0.34 -4.58 11.51
C MET A 308 0.13 -3.18 11.12
N VAL A 309 1.12 -3.06 10.22
CA VAL A 309 1.59 -1.76 9.72
C VAL A 309 0.45 -1.03 9.01
N LYS A 310 -0.30 -1.68 8.14
CA LYS A 310 -1.48 -1.10 7.46
C LYS A 310 -2.55 -0.64 8.46
N VAL A 311 -2.84 -1.45 9.48
CA VAL A 311 -3.80 -1.08 10.53
C VAL A 311 -3.37 0.20 11.25
N VAL A 312 -2.11 0.27 11.68
CA VAL A 312 -1.58 1.46 12.37
C VAL A 312 -1.66 2.70 11.49
N VAL A 313 -1.21 2.62 10.23
CA VAL A 313 -1.24 3.75 9.28
C VAL A 313 -2.68 4.21 9.03
N ASN A 314 -3.63 3.30 8.82
CA ASN A 314 -5.03 3.67 8.60
C ASN A 314 -5.65 4.33 9.85
N LEU A 315 -5.29 3.90 11.05
CA LEU A 315 -5.77 4.53 12.28
C LEU A 315 -5.18 5.92 12.52
N ILE A 316 -3.92 6.17 12.10
CA ILE A 316 -3.34 7.53 12.13
C ILE A 316 -4.11 8.45 11.17
N ASN A 317 -4.54 7.93 10.01
CA ASN A 317 -5.16 8.70 8.93
C ASN A 317 -6.70 8.66 8.94
N LYS A 318 -7.32 8.09 9.98
CA LYS A 318 -8.77 7.81 10.05
C LYS A 318 -9.67 9.01 9.73
N ASN A 319 -9.27 10.22 10.02
CA ASN A 319 -10.07 11.43 9.84
C ASN A 319 -9.41 12.46 8.89
N ASN A 320 -8.55 12.01 7.99
CA ASN A 320 -7.93 12.90 7.01
C ASN A 320 -8.89 13.27 5.84
N ASP A 321 -10.13 12.81 5.89
CA ASP A 321 -11.18 13.05 4.87
C ASP A 321 -12.14 14.19 5.23
N GLU A 322 -12.05 14.71 6.46
CA GLU A 322 -12.78 15.90 6.93
C GLU A 322 -11.88 17.15 6.84
#